data_f29d87747c23deb9a37068745552529c
#
_entry.id   f29d87747c23deb9a37068745552529c
#
_cell.length_a   1.000
_cell.length_b   1.000
_cell.length_c   1.000
_cell.angle_alpha   90.00
_cell.angle_beta   90.00
_cell.angle_gamma   90.00
#
_symmetry.space_group_name_H-M   'P 1'
#
loop_
_entity.id
_entity.type
_entity.pdbx_description
1 polymer ?
#
loop_
_entity_poly.entity_id
_entity_poly.type
_entity_poly.pdbx_seq_one_letter_code
_entity_poly.pdbx_strand_id
1 'polypeptide(L)'
;MDKKILLKNINKFHTTKLGIDRIKKNLKINTDIVEYCKNKILDKNSIVKKQGKNYYCLIDNIIITINYFSYTIITAHFKNK
;
A
#
# COMPACT_ATOMS: atom_id res chain seq x y z
N MET A 1 -7.01 -11.66 -9.05
CA MET A 1 -7.83 -10.70 -9.77
C MET A 1 -7.50 -9.27 -9.38
N ASP A 2 -7.80 -8.92 -8.13
CA ASP A 2 -7.53 -7.55 -7.67
C ASP A 2 -6.06 -7.18 -7.75
N LYS A 3 -5.19 -8.12 -7.43
CA LYS A 3 -3.75 -7.88 -7.48
C LYS A 3 -3.29 -7.57 -8.90
N LYS A 4 -3.82 -8.28 -9.88
CA LYS A 4 -3.45 -8.06 -11.28
C LYS A 4 -3.81 -6.65 -11.73
N ILE A 5 -4.99 -6.19 -11.37
CA ILE A 5 -5.42 -4.84 -11.69
C ILE A 5 -4.52 -3.81 -11.01
N LEU A 6 -4.20 -4.05 -9.75
CA LEU A 6 -3.35 -3.16 -8.98
C LEU A 6 -1.95 -3.04 -9.59
N LEU A 7 -1.36 -4.17 -9.96
CA LEU A 7 -0.04 -4.19 -10.59
C LEU A 7 -0.02 -3.46 -11.94
N LYS A 8 -1.10 -3.58 -12.68
CA LYS A 8 -1.25 -2.92 -13.97
C LYS A 8 -1.22 -1.40 -13.82
N ASN A 9 -1.65 -0.90 -12.68
CA ASN A 9 -1.75 0.53 -12.41
C ASN A 9 -0.70 1.02 -11.43
N ILE A 10 0.37 0.26 -11.24
CA ILE A 10 1.36 0.58 -10.22
C ILE A 10 2.04 1.94 -10.44
N ASN A 11 2.12 2.39 -11.69
CA ASN A 11 2.71 3.68 -11.99
C ASN A 11 1.83 4.86 -11.58
N LYS A 12 0.58 4.59 -11.21
CA LYS A 12 -0.34 5.62 -10.75
C LYS A 12 -0.28 5.83 -9.24
N PHE A 13 0.46 4.99 -8.54
CA PHE A 13 0.54 5.06 -7.09
C PHE A 13 1.21 6.35 -6.65
N HIS A 14 0.63 6.97 -5.65
CA HIS A 14 1.15 8.19 -5.06
C HIS A 14 0.58 8.30 -3.64
N THR A 15 1.05 9.28 -2.89
CA THR A 15 0.53 9.52 -1.57
C THR A 15 0.63 11.01 -1.26
N THR A 16 0.11 11.40 -0.11
CA THR A 16 0.16 12.78 0.35
C THR A 16 1.24 12.92 1.41
N LYS A 17 1.56 14.16 1.78
CA LYS A 17 2.52 14.39 2.85
C LYS A 17 2.07 13.72 4.15
N LEU A 18 0.77 13.82 4.46
CA LEU A 18 0.22 13.15 5.64
C LEU A 18 0.37 11.64 5.56
N GLY A 19 0.15 11.09 4.37
CA GLY A 19 0.33 9.67 4.14
C GLY A 19 1.76 9.24 4.38
N ILE A 20 2.72 10.02 3.87
CA ILE A 20 4.14 9.73 4.09
C ILE A 20 4.46 9.69 5.58
N ASP A 21 4.03 10.72 6.30
CA ASP A 21 4.33 10.84 7.72
C ASP A 21 3.70 9.69 8.52
N ARG A 22 2.46 9.34 8.20
CA ARG A 22 1.76 8.24 8.86
C ARG A 22 2.48 6.92 8.66
N ILE A 23 2.85 6.64 7.41
CA ILE A 23 3.48 5.36 7.07
C ILE A 23 4.85 5.25 7.72
N LYS A 24 5.64 6.32 7.65
CA LYS A 24 6.94 6.33 8.30
C LYS A 24 6.82 6.06 9.79
N LYS A 25 5.86 6.70 10.43
CA LYS A 25 5.63 6.52 11.86
C LYS A 25 5.15 5.11 12.18
N ASN A 26 4.17 4.63 11.40
CA ASN A 26 3.57 3.33 11.67
C ASN A 26 4.54 2.17 11.46
N LEU A 27 5.36 2.26 10.42
CA LEU A 27 6.29 1.18 10.08
C LEU A 27 7.70 1.43 10.60
N LYS A 28 7.93 2.62 11.17
CA LYS A 28 9.24 3.01 11.71
C LYS A 28 10.34 2.90 10.64
N ILE A 29 10.05 3.43 9.47
CA ILE A 29 10.99 3.44 8.35
C ILE A 29 11.24 4.86 7.91
N ASN A 30 12.36 5.06 7.23
CA ASN A 30 12.73 6.39 6.74
C ASN A 30 13.32 6.27 5.34
N THR A 31 12.48 5.88 4.40
CA THR A 31 12.86 5.69 3.02
C THR A 31 11.76 6.25 2.13
N ASP A 32 11.94 6.16 0.80
CA ASP A 32 10.90 6.57 -0.13
C ASP A 32 9.67 5.70 0.07
N ILE A 33 8.61 6.29 0.57
CA ILE A 33 7.41 5.55 0.98
C ILE A 33 6.69 4.94 -0.22
N VAL A 34 6.57 5.69 -1.32
CA VAL A 34 5.87 5.18 -2.49
C VAL A 34 6.62 3.98 -3.06
N GLU A 35 7.93 4.08 -3.20
CA GLU A 35 8.75 2.97 -3.69
C GLU A 35 8.70 1.77 -2.75
N TYR A 36 8.74 2.02 -1.45
CA TYR A 36 8.63 0.96 -0.45
C TYR A 36 7.33 0.18 -0.63
N CYS A 37 6.22 0.91 -0.73
CA CYS A 37 4.91 0.28 -0.89
C CYS A 37 4.79 -0.46 -2.23
N LYS A 38 5.29 0.13 -3.30
CA LYS A 38 5.29 -0.54 -4.60
C LYS A 38 6.02 -1.87 -4.56
N ASN A 39 7.21 -1.87 -3.95
CA ASN A 39 8.01 -3.09 -3.84
C ASN A 39 7.31 -4.16 -3.02
N LYS A 40 6.61 -3.76 -1.96
CA LYS A 40 5.84 -4.70 -1.16
C LYS A 40 4.70 -5.32 -1.96
N ILE A 41 4.00 -4.50 -2.74
CA ILE A 41 2.88 -4.98 -3.56
C ILE A 41 3.37 -5.89 -4.68
N LEU A 42 4.55 -5.61 -5.22
CA LEU A 42 5.14 -6.43 -6.28
C LEU A 42 5.63 -7.79 -5.79
N ASP A 43 5.80 -7.95 -4.49
CA ASP A 43 6.24 -9.23 -3.92
C ASP A 43 5.25 -10.31 -4.29
N LYS A 44 5.76 -11.47 -4.74
CA LYS A 44 4.91 -12.57 -5.17
C LYS A 44 4.00 -13.09 -4.08
N ASN A 45 4.38 -12.86 -2.82
CA ASN A 45 3.59 -13.34 -1.68
C ASN A 45 2.54 -12.35 -1.22
N SER A 46 2.48 -11.17 -1.81
CA SER A 46 1.47 -10.19 -1.42
C SER A 46 0.07 -10.65 -1.82
N ILE A 47 -0.91 -10.37 -0.96
CA ILE A 47 -2.30 -10.73 -1.19
C ILE A 47 -3.10 -9.43 -1.21
N VAL A 48 -3.84 -9.22 -2.28
CA VAL A 48 -4.63 -7.99 -2.47
C VAL A 48 -6.11 -8.32 -2.45
N LYS A 49 -6.87 -7.56 -1.66
CA LYS A 49 -8.32 -7.68 -1.59
C LYS A 49 -8.93 -6.30 -1.77
N LYS A 50 -10.02 -6.23 -2.53
CA LYS A 50 -10.80 -5.02 -2.65
C LYS A 50 -11.96 -5.09 -1.67
N GLN A 51 -12.14 -4.02 -0.90
CA GLN A 51 -13.26 -3.93 0.02
C GLN A 51 -13.68 -2.47 0.12
N GLY A 52 -14.95 -2.20 -0.20
CA GLY A 52 -15.44 -0.84 -0.23
C GLY A 52 -14.72 -0.02 -1.28
N LYS A 53 -14.16 1.10 -0.87
CA LYS A 53 -13.47 2.02 -1.77
C LYS A 53 -11.97 1.80 -1.82
N ASN A 54 -11.48 0.74 -1.20
CA ASN A 54 -10.04 0.54 -1.06
C ASN A 54 -9.60 -0.85 -1.48
N TYR A 55 -8.32 -0.92 -1.87
CA TYR A 55 -7.59 -2.17 -1.93
C TYR A 55 -6.79 -2.30 -0.64
N TYR A 56 -6.72 -3.50 -0.12
CA TYR A 56 -5.90 -3.83 1.05
C TYR A 56 -4.87 -4.86 0.62
N CYS A 57 -3.61 -4.51 0.75
CA CYS A 57 -2.51 -5.41 0.39
C CYS A 57 -1.84 -5.93 1.64
N LEU A 58 -1.81 -7.26 1.79
CA LEU A 58 -1.19 -7.92 2.93
C LEU A 58 0.14 -8.53 2.51
N ILE A 59 1.20 -8.14 3.19
CA ILE A 59 2.54 -8.66 2.95
C ILE A 59 3.42 -8.39 4.17
N ASP A 60 4.22 -9.39 4.59
CA ASP A 60 5.16 -9.22 5.69
C ASP A 60 4.54 -8.64 6.96
N ASN A 61 3.33 -9.10 7.28
CA ASN A 61 2.60 -8.62 8.46
C ASN A 61 2.23 -7.15 8.39
N ILE A 62 2.18 -6.60 7.19
CA ILE A 62 1.83 -5.20 6.92
C ILE A 62 0.55 -5.16 6.11
N ILE A 63 -0.30 -4.19 6.38
CA ILE A 63 -1.47 -3.91 5.56
C ILE A 63 -1.27 -2.54 4.92
N ILE A 64 -1.27 -2.51 3.59
CA ILE A 64 -1.18 -1.28 2.82
C ILE A 64 -2.56 -0.98 2.26
N THR A 65 -3.09 0.19 2.55
CA THR A 65 -4.41 0.61 2.08
C THR A 65 -4.26 1.59 0.93
N ILE A 66 -4.91 1.29 -0.20
CA ILE A 66 -4.81 2.08 -1.42
C ILE A 66 -6.21 2.39 -1.91
N ASN A 67 -6.50 3.67 -2.19
CA ASN A 67 -7.80 4.07 -2.69
C ASN A 67 -8.06 3.43 -4.05
N TYR A 68 -9.24 2.86 -4.23
CA TYR A 68 -9.61 2.14 -5.44
C TYR A 68 -9.65 3.02 -6.69
N PHE A 69 -10.06 4.26 -6.53
CA PHE A 69 -10.26 5.17 -7.67
C PHE A 69 -9.02 5.97 -8.02
N SER A 70 -8.34 6.52 -7.02
CA SER A 70 -7.24 7.44 -7.24
C SER A 70 -5.86 6.80 -7.16
N TYR A 71 -5.78 5.55 -6.67
CA TYR A 71 -4.52 4.86 -6.40
C TYR A 71 -3.64 5.60 -5.40
N THR A 72 -4.28 6.39 -4.54
CA THR A 72 -3.58 7.04 -3.43
C THR A 72 -3.28 6.01 -2.35
N ILE A 73 -2.03 5.93 -1.94
CA ILE A 73 -1.68 5.11 -0.79
C ILE A 73 -2.12 5.88 0.44
N ILE A 74 -3.14 5.38 1.12
CA ILE A 74 -3.75 6.07 2.25
C ILE A 74 -2.93 5.88 3.51
N THR A 75 -2.56 4.63 3.78
CA THR A 75 -1.76 4.32 4.95
C THR A 75 -1.18 2.91 4.81
N ALA A 76 -0.22 2.62 5.68
CA ALA A 76 0.31 1.27 5.83
C ALA A 76 0.67 1.11 7.30
N HIS A 77 0.37 -0.05 7.86
CA HIS A 77 0.64 -0.32 9.26
C HIS A 77 0.79 -1.81 9.48
N PHE A 78 1.34 -2.18 10.63
CA PHE A 78 1.48 -3.59 10.96
C PHE A 78 0.11 -4.18 11.30
N LYS A 79 -0.09 -5.41 10.90
CA LYS A 79 -1.36 -6.11 11.05
C LYS A 79 -1.72 -6.34 12.51
N ASN A 80 -0.74 -6.67 13.34
CA ASN A 80 -0.97 -7.02 14.74
C ASN A 80 -0.67 -5.85 15.66
N LYS A 81 -1.48 -4.82 15.56
CA LYS A 81 -1.34 -3.68 16.45
C LYS A 81 -2.41 -3.65 17.53
#